data_b0db26a0e2b97f529888066a95bc6e7f
#
_entry.id   b0db26a0e2b97f529888066a95bc6e7f
#
_cell.length_a   1.000
_cell.length_b   1.000
_cell.length_c   1.000
_cell.angle_alpha   90.00
_cell.angle_beta   90.00
_cell.angle_gamma   90.00
#
_symmetry.space_group_name_H-M   'P 1'
#
loop_
_entity.id
_entity.type
_entity.pdbx_description
1 polymer ?
#
loop_
_entity_poly.entity_id
_entity_poly.type
_entity_poly.pdbx_seq_one_letter_code
_entity_poly.pdbx_strand_id
1 'polypeptide(L)'
;MAYFISESKHAIRLNEINHLTELVGWGKNFFSSPEKWQVVLSASSHIAYIKEQNELIAFGRILEDGQMCMFYDICVHPQYQRQKIGSLIMNHLINKIKGRDFVSVGLFVWQGNASAKDFYRTFGFELSTAMELKSEMKPV
;
A
#
# COMPACT_ATOMS: atom_id res chain seq x y z
N MET A 1 -2.47 15.39 -17.15
CA MET A 1 -1.42 15.87 -16.24
C MET A 1 -0.57 14.69 -15.77
N ALA A 2 0.73 14.82 -15.87
CA ALA A 2 1.61 13.71 -15.47
C ALA A 2 1.95 13.82 -13.98
N TYR A 3 1.83 12.71 -13.27
CA TYR A 3 2.25 12.61 -11.87
C TYR A 3 3.62 11.97 -11.79
N PHE A 4 4.40 12.42 -10.83
CA PHE A 4 5.76 11.94 -10.62
C PHE A 4 5.78 10.92 -9.49
N ILE A 5 6.22 9.69 -9.79
CA ILE A 5 6.30 8.63 -8.78
C ILE A 5 7.70 8.63 -8.18
N SER A 6 7.77 8.70 -6.85
CA SER A 6 9.00 8.66 -6.08
C SER A 6 9.11 7.34 -5.33
N GLU A 7 10.36 6.92 -5.07
CA GLU A 7 10.67 5.67 -4.36
C GLU A 7 11.55 5.89 -3.14
N SER A 8 11.99 7.10 -2.89
CA SER A 8 12.96 7.39 -1.84
C SER A 8 12.32 7.33 -0.46
N LYS A 9 12.82 6.44 0.39
CA LYS A 9 12.40 6.35 1.79
C LYS A 9 12.85 7.56 2.61
N HIS A 10 13.83 8.31 2.11
CA HIS A 10 14.38 9.46 2.81
C HIS A 10 13.62 10.75 2.53
N ALA A 11 12.92 10.83 1.42
CA ALA A 11 12.21 12.04 1.01
C ALA A 11 10.74 12.05 1.42
N ILE A 12 10.27 11.03 2.12
CA ILE A 12 8.92 10.93 2.64
C ILE A 12 8.96 11.02 4.16
N ARG A 13 8.12 11.88 4.74
CA ARG A 13 8.06 12.06 6.18
C ARG A 13 7.04 11.13 6.80
N LEU A 14 7.34 10.66 8.01
CA LEU A 14 6.46 9.72 8.72
C LEU A 14 5.07 10.31 8.97
N ASN A 15 5.02 11.59 9.33
CA ASN A 15 3.73 12.25 9.58
C ASN A 15 2.91 12.47 8.31
N GLU A 16 3.54 12.54 7.14
CA GLU A 16 2.81 12.62 5.86
C GLU A 16 2.05 11.33 5.60
N ILE A 17 2.71 10.18 5.81
CA ILE A 17 2.06 8.87 5.62
C ILE A 17 0.94 8.71 6.64
N ASN A 18 1.22 9.04 7.89
CA ASN A 18 0.23 8.95 8.95
C ASN A 18 -1.00 9.81 8.64
N HIS A 19 -0.78 11.02 8.14
CA HIS A 19 -1.87 11.91 7.75
C HIS A 19 -2.68 11.35 6.58
N LEU A 20 -2.01 10.83 5.55
CA LEU A 20 -2.70 10.25 4.39
C LEU A 20 -3.58 9.07 4.80
N THR A 21 -3.06 8.17 5.65
CA THR A 21 -3.85 7.02 6.10
C THR A 21 -5.03 7.43 6.96
N GLU A 22 -4.91 8.50 7.73
CA GLU A 22 -6.05 9.07 8.45
C GLU A 22 -7.11 9.60 7.49
N LEU A 23 -6.68 10.31 6.45
CA LEU A 23 -7.61 10.87 5.45
C LEU A 23 -8.40 9.78 4.73
N VAL A 24 -7.80 8.63 4.49
CA VAL A 24 -8.51 7.52 3.83
C VAL A 24 -9.28 6.63 4.83
N GLY A 25 -9.30 7.00 6.11
CA GLY A 25 -10.13 6.34 7.11
C GLY A 25 -9.47 5.21 7.87
N TRP A 26 -8.16 5.04 7.78
CA TRP A 26 -7.45 3.94 8.44
C TRP A 26 -6.85 4.31 9.80
N GLY A 27 -6.83 5.61 10.13
CA GLY A 27 -6.01 6.16 11.21
C GLY A 27 -6.09 5.42 12.53
N LYS A 28 -7.28 5.30 13.10
CA LYS A 28 -7.44 4.74 14.46
C LYS A 28 -7.33 3.24 14.53
N ASN A 29 -7.62 2.55 13.44
CA ASN A 29 -7.66 1.09 13.39
C ASN A 29 -6.45 0.49 12.73
N PHE A 30 -5.47 1.31 12.36
CA PHE A 30 -4.32 0.87 11.61
C PHE A 30 -3.03 1.28 12.31
N PHE A 31 -2.54 2.47 12.04
CA PHE A 31 -1.36 3.01 12.73
C PHE A 31 -1.71 4.36 13.33
N SER A 32 -1.52 4.47 14.63
CA SER A 32 -1.90 5.67 15.37
C SER A 32 -0.74 6.63 15.63
N SER A 33 0.48 6.30 15.17
CA SER A 33 1.63 7.16 15.41
C SER A 33 2.59 7.14 14.23
N PRO A 34 3.23 8.28 13.91
CA PRO A 34 4.23 8.34 12.86
C PRO A 34 5.42 7.40 13.10
N GLU A 35 5.80 7.18 14.36
CA GLU A 35 6.96 6.35 14.70
C GLU A 35 6.83 4.90 14.22
N LYS A 36 5.61 4.38 14.20
CA LYS A 36 5.37 3.03 13.69
C LYS A 36 5.68 2.93 12.20
N TRP A 37 5.49 4.02 11.47
CA TRP A 37 5.81 4.06 10.05
C TRP A 37 7.31 3.95 9.77
N GLN A 38 8.16 4.35 10.73
CA GLN A 38 9.60 4.17 10.57
C GLN A 38 9.96 2.69 10.38
N VAL A 39 9.37 1.82 11.20
CA VAL A 39 9.60 0.37 11.11
C VAL A 39 9.05 -0.16 9.79
N VAL A 40 7.85 0.25 9.42
CA VAL A 40 7.19 -0.19 8.19
C VAL A 40 8.01 0.19 6.96
N LEU A 41 8.48 1.43 6.88
CA LEU A 41 9.28 1.89 5.75
C LEU A 41 10.61 1.16 5.68
N SER A 42 11.27 0.97 6.83
CA SER A 42 12.56 0.27 6.88
C SER A 42 12.43 -1.17 6.41
N ALA A 43 11.32 -1.83 6.75
CA ALA A 43 11.08 -3.22 6.39
C ALA A 43 10.59 -3.39 4.94
N SER A 44 10.03 -2.34 4.35
CA SER A 44 9.47 -2.44 3.00
C SER A 44 10.53 -2.68 1.95
N SER A 45 10.28 -3.62 1.05
CA SER A 45 11.19 -3.93 -0.05
C SER A 45 11.17 -2.85 -1.13
N HIS A 46 9.98 -2.32 -1.42
CA HIS A 46 9.77 -1.23 -2.36
C HIS A 46 8.67 -0.32 -1.84
N ILE A 47 8.82 0.97 -2.05
CA ILE A 47 7.74 1.93 -1.85
C ILE A 47 7.57 2.75 -3.11
N ALA A 48 6.36 3.26 -3.30
CA ALA A 48 6.04 4.18 -4.38
C ALA A 48 5.07 5.22 -3.84
N TYR A 49 5.29 6.47 -4.16
CA TYR A 49 4.39 7.53 -3.70
C TYR A 49 4.41 8.71 -4.65
N ILE A 50 3.37 9.53 -4.54
CA ILE A 50 3.21 10.74 -5.34
C ILE A 50 2.95 11.90 -4.39
N LYS A 51 3.65 13.02 -4.60
CA LYS A 51 3.38 14.29 -3.95
C LYS A 51 2.89 15.28 -4.98
N GLU A 52 1.89 16.06 -4.61
CA GLU A 52 1.38 17.18 -5.38
C GLU A 52 1.39 18.41 -4.52
N GLN A 53 2.04 19.49 -4.97
CA GLN A 53 2.14 20.74 -4.20
C GLN A 53 2.64 20.48 -2.78
N ASN A 54 3.65 19.64 -2.66
CA ASN A 54 4.28 19.26 -1.38
C ASN A 54 3.39 18.42 -0.46
N GLU A 55 2.26 17.92 -0.94
CA GLU A 55 1.38 17.06 -0.16
C GLU A 55 1.46 15.62 -0.68
N LEU A 56 1.57 14.66 0.24
CA LEU A 56 1.51 13.24 -0.13
C LEU A 56 0.08 12.86 -0.49
N ILE A 57 -0.14 12.47 -1.73
CA ILE A 57 -1.50 12.17 -2.23
C ILE A 57 -1.71 10.70 -2.54
N ALA A 58 -0.65 9.91 -2.67
CA ALA A 58 -0.77 8.48 -2.95
C ALA A 58 0.44 7.74 -2.41
N PHE A 59 0.22 6.50 -2.01
CA PHE A 59 1.27 5.66 -1.44
C PHE A 59 0.96 4.20 -1.71
N GLY A 60 2.00 3.38 -1.78
CA GLY A 60 1.89 1.94 -1.81
C GLY A 60 3.24 1.32 -1.52
N ARG A 61 3.25 0.06 -1.09
CA ARG A 61 4.51 -0.63 -0.79
C ARG A 61 4.41 -2.12 -1.03
N ILE A 62 5.59 -2.73 -1.17
CA ILE A 62 5.75 -4.17 -1.28
C ILE A 62 6.65 -4.64 -0.15
N LEU A 63 6.29 -5.77 0.44
CA LEU A 63 7.12 -6.53 1.37
C LEU A 63 7.32 -7.92 0.77
N GLU A 64 8.57 -8.32 0.53
CA GLU A 64 8.87 -9.61 -0.04
C GLU A 64 10.14 -10.19 0.57
N ASP A 65 10.26 -11.51 0.55
CA ASP A 65 11.40 -12.23 1.08
C ASP A 65 12.05 -13.17 0.05
N GLY A 66 11.75 -12.97 -1.23
CA GLY A 66 12.20 -13.85 -2.30
C GLY A 66 11.27 -15.02 -2.59
N GLN A 67 10.43 -15.38 -1.62
CA GLN A 67 9.48 -16.48 -1.76
C GLN A 67 8.06 -15.95 -1.86
N MET A 68 7.66 -15.07 -0.94
CA MET A 68 6.34 -14.47 -0.88
C MET A 68 6.45 -12.96 -1.14
N CYS A 69 5.49 -12.42 -1.85
CA CYS A 69 5.44 -10.99 -2.16
C CYS A 69 4.07 -10.46 -1.83
N MET A 70 4.01 -9.44 -0.98
CA MET A 70 2.74 -8.85 -0.54
C MET A 70 2.73 -7.36 -0.81
N PHE A 71 1.61 -6.89 -1.36
CA PHE A 71 1.34 -5.46 -1.55
C PHE A 71 0.57 -4.96 -0.34
N TYR A 72 0.96 -3.80 0.18
CA TYR A 72 0.35 -3.21 1.36
C TYR A 72 0.10 -1.72 1.17
N ASP A 73 -0.93 -1.24 1.86
CA ASP A 73 -1.16 0.18 2.09
C ASP A 73 -1.31 1.01 0.81
N ILE A 74 -1.92 0.42 -0.21
CA ILE A 74 -2.23 1.15 -1.44
C ILE A 74 -3.35 2.14 -1.13
N CYS A 75 -3.07 3.42 -1.21
CA CYS A 75 -4.07 4.43 -0.89
C CYS A 75 -3.87 5.71 -1.70
N VAL A 76 -4.98 6.41 -1.92
CA VAL A 76 -5.01 7.68 -2.65
C VAL A 76 -5.85 8.66 -1.85
N HIS A 77 -5.33 9.87 -1.69
CA HIS A 77 -6.02 10.99 -1.02
C HIS A 77 -7.43 11.14 -1.59
N PRO A 78 -8.45 11.31 -0.76
CA PRO A 78 -9.85 11.36 -1.23
C PRO A 78 -10.12 12.36 -2.35
N GLN A 79 -9.45 13.50 -2.34
CA GLN A 79 -9.64 14.53 -3.37
C GLN A 79 -8.98 14.19 -4.70
N TYR A 80 -8.14 13.15 -4.72
CA TYR A 80 -7.42 12.73 -5.91
C TYR A 80 -7.86 11.37 -6.43
N GLN A 81 -8.90 10.77 -5.83
CA GLN A 81 -9.44 9.49 -6.27
C GLN A 81 -10.15 9.64 -7.62
N ARG A 82 -10.32 8.51 -8.32
CA ARG A 82 -10.94 8.43 -9.65
C ARG A 82 -10.17 9.15 -10.75
N GLN A 83 -8.86 9.36 -10.55
CA GLN A 83 -7.97 9.93 -11.56
C GLN A 83 -6.90 8.92 -12.01
N LYS A 84 -7.12 7.63 -11.73
CA LYS A 84 -6.20 6.53 -12.09
C LYS A 84 -4.85 6.62 -11.37
N ILE A 85 -4.76 7.36 -10.28
CA ILE A 85 -3.52 7.50 -9.51
C ILE A 85 -3.16 6.19 -8.82
N GLY A 86 -4.17 5.49 -8.27
CA GLY A 86 -3.94 4.16 -7.70
C GLY A 86 -3.37 3.18 -8.72
N SER A 87 -3.81 3.26 -9.96
CA SER A 87 -3.28 2.43 -11.04
C SER A 87 -1.82 2.77 -11.36
N LEU A 88 -1.44 4.03 -11.28
CA LEU A 88 -0.04 4.44 -11.46
C LEU A 88 0.84 3.79 -10.38
N ILE A 89 0.41 3.84 -9.14
CA ILE A 89 1.14 3.22 -8.02
C ILE A 89 1.24 1.71 -8.23
N MET A 90 0.13 1.04 -8.53
CA MET A 90 0.11 -0.41 -8.73
C MET A 90 1.01 -0.85 -9.90
N ASN A 91 0.90 -0.17 -11.03
CA ASN A 91 1.72 -0.52 -12.20
C ASN A 91 3.20 -0.32 -11.92
N HIS A 92 3.54 0.74 -11.21
CA HIS A 92 4.93 0.99 -10.82
C HIS A 92 5.48 -0.14 -9.94
N LEU A 93 4.71 -0.53 -8.92
CA LEU A 93 5.12 -1.60 -8.00
C LEU A 93 5.17 -2.96 -8.71
N ILE A 94 4.19 -3.26 -9.56
CA ILE A 94 4.19 -4.50 -10.33
C ILE A 94 5.44 -4.59 -11.22
N ASN A 95 5.84 -3.47 -11.83
CA ASN A 95 7.05 -3.45 -12.65
C ASN A 95 8.31 -3.74 -11.85
N LYS A 96 8.33 -3.40 -10.55
CA LYS A 96 9.48 -3.68 -9.67
C LYS A 96 9.71 -5.17 -9.44
N ILE A 97 8.67 -5.96 -9.51
CA ILE A 97 8.76 -7.42 -9.26
C ILE A 97 8.64 -8.24 -10.55
N LYS A 98 8.57 -7.57 -11.68
CA LYS A 98 8.41 -8.24 -12.98
C LYS A 98 9.59 -9.16 -13.25
N GLY A 99 9.30 -10.37 -13.70
CA GLY A 99 10.33 -11.36 -14.01
C GLY A 99 10.88 -12.13 -12.81
N ARG A 100 10.38 -11.83 -11.59
CA ARG A 100 10.78 -12.53 -10.38
C ARG A 100 9.84 -13.73 -10.14
N ASP A 101 10.40 -14.79 -9.63
CA ASP A 101 9.69 -16.06 -9.42
C ASP A 101 9.29 -16.21 -7.95
N PHE A 102 8.11 -15.71 -7.61
CA PHE A 102 7.56 -15.84 -6.27
C PHE A 102 6.60 -17.03 -6.20
N VAL A 103 6.55 -17.67 -5.04
CA VAL A 103 5.54 -18.72 -4.77
C VAL A 103 4.14 -18.11 -4.83
N SER A 104 3.98 -16.92 -4.25
CA SER A 104 2.72 -16.21 -4.28
C SER A 104 2.95 -14.71 -4.26
N VAL A 105 2.11 -13.99 -4.99
CA VAL A 105 2.03 -12.53 -4.95
C VAL A 105 0.59 -12.20 -4.53
N GLY A 106 0.43 -11.48 -3.43
CA GLY A 106 -0.90 -11.24 -2.88
C GLY A 106 -1.05 -9.91 -2.19
N LEU A 107 -2.25 -9.70 -1.68
CA LEU A 107 -2.61 -8.56 -0.84
C LEU A 107 -3.84 -8.92 -0.02
N PHE A 108 -4.06 -8.18 1.05
CA PHE A 108 -5.27 -8.31 1.84
C PHE A 108 -6.25 -7.22 1.44
N VAL A 109 -7.50 -7.61 1.31
CA VAL A 109 -8.59 -6.68 0.99
C VAL A 109 -9.72 -6.91 1.99
N TRP A 110 -10.30 -5.83 2.50
CA TRP A 110 -11.42 -5.93 3.42
C TRP A 110 -12.62 -6.57 2.72
N GLN A 111 -13.26 -7.50 3.41
CA GLN A 111 -14.35 -8.30 2.85
C GLN A 111 -15.48 -7.45 2.29
N GLY A 112 -15.81 -6.34 2.96
CA GLY A 112 -16.89 -5.44 2.55
C GLY A 112 -16.50 -4.41 1.50
N ASN A 113 -15.23 -4.38 1.04
CA ASN A 113 -14.77 -3.35 0.11
C ASN A 113 -14.83 -3.84 -1.32
N ALA A 114 -16.04 -3.78 -1.92
CA ALA A 114 -16.26 -4.25 -3.28
C ALA A 114 -15.47 -3.45 -4.33
N SER A 115 -15.37 -2.14 -4.16
CA SER A 115 -14.65 -1.30 -5.12
C SER A 115 -13.15 -1.59 -5.13
N ALA A 116 -12.56 -1.87 -3.96
CA ALA A 116 -11.16 -2.27 -3.89
C ALA A 116 -10.94 -3.62 -4.56
N LYS A 117 -11.83 -4.58 -4.34
CA LYS A 117 -11.75 -5.89 -5.00
C LYS A 117 -11.78 -5.74 -6.52
N ASP A 118 -12.70 -4.93 -7.04
CA ASP A 118 -12.79 -4.68 -8.47
C ASP A 118 -11.54 -4.01 -9.01
N PHE A 119 -10.99 -3.06 -8.26
CA PHE A 119 -9.75 -2.39 -8.62
C PHE A 119 -8.60 -3.39 -8.76
N TYR A 120 -8.40 -4.25 -7.77
CA TYR A 120 -7.31 -5.23 -7.80
C TYR A 120 -7.51 -6.30 -8.87
N ARG A 121 -8.76 -6.67 -9.17
CA ARG A 121 -9.04 -7.62 -10.26
C ARG A 121 -8.54 -7.09 -11.61
N THR A 122 -8.53 -5.78 -11.82
CA THR A 122 -8.02 -5.21 -13.08
C THR A 122 -6.53 -5.49 -13.28
N PHE A 123 -5.81 -5.81 -12.21
CA PHE A 123 -4.38 -6.18 -12.27
C PHE A 123 -4.14 -7.68 -12.24
N GLY A 124 -5.22 -8.48 -12.26
CA GLY A 124 -5.11 -9.94 -12.27
C GLY A 124 -5.18 -10.59 -10.90
N PHE A 125 -5.46 -9.84 -9.84
CA PHE A 125 -5.67 -10.44 -8.52
C PHE A 125 -7.06 -11.06 -8.44
N GLU A 126 -7.12 -12.21 -7.79
CA GLU A 126 -8.38 -12.93 -7.54
C GLU A 126 -8.49 -13.23 -6.07
N LEU A 127 -9.72 -13.39 -5.59
CA LEU A 127 -9.94 -13.76 -4.20
C LEU A 127 -9.36 -15.15 -3.95
N SER A 128 -8.71 -15.30 -2.82
CA SER A 128 -8.09 -16.54 -2.39
C SER A 128 -8.41 -16.74 -0.91
N THR A 129 -8.11 -17.91 -0.38
CA THR A 129 -8.36 -18.22 1.02
C THR A 129 -7.17 -17.81 1.88
N ALA A 130 -7.44 -16.99 2.87
CA ALA A 130 -6.46 -16.62 3.89
C ALA A 130 -7.08 -16.83 5.27
N MET A 131 -6.22 -17.07 6.25
CA MET A 131 -6.65 -17.19 7.65
C MET A 131 -5.88 -16.19 8.47
N GLU A 132 -6.58 -15.49 9.35
CA GLU A 132 -5.97 -14.53 10.27
C GLU A 132 -6.06 -15.06 11.69
N LEU A 133 -5.02 -14.80 12.47
CA LEU A 133 -5.06 -15.11 13.89
C LEU A 133 -6.01 -14.12 14.59
N LYS A 134 -6.95 -14.64 15.38
CA LYS A 134 -7.88 -13.80 16.13
C LYS A 134 -7.12 -12.87 17.08
N SER A 135 -7.63 -11.65 17.24
CA SER A 135 -6.94 -10.64 18.06
C SER A 135 -6.64 -11.11 19.47
N GLU A 136 -7.55 -11.85 20.10
CA GLU A 136 -7.39 -12.37 21.45
C GLU A 136 -6.32 -13.47 21.56
N MET A 137 -5.92 -14.04 20.43
CA MET A 137 -4.90 -15.10 20.38
C MET A 137 -3.52 -14.60 19.99
N LYS A 138 -3.39 -13.31 19.66
CA LYS A 138 -2.08 -12.76 19.29
C LYS A 138 -1.16 -12.72 20.49
N PRO A 139 0.12 -13.11 20.33
CA PRO A 139 1.09 -13.01 21.42
C PRO A 139 1.28 -11.57 21.83
N VAL A 140 1.48 -11.37 23.11
CA VAL A 140 1.70 -10.02 23.69
C VAL A 140 3.15 -9.61 23.53
#